data_227fd40e3707ebf1534b5bd2148ec029
#
_entry.id   227fd40e3707ebf1534b5bd2148ec029
#
_cell.length_a   1.000
_cell.length_b   1.000
_cell.length_c   1.000
_cell.angle_alpha   90.00
_cell.angle_beta   90.00
_cell.angle_gamma   90.00
#
_symmetry.space_group_name_H-M   'P 1'
#
loop_
_entity.id
_entity.type
_entity.pdbx_description
1 polymer ?
#
loop_
_entity_poly.entity_id
_entity_poly.type
_entity_poly.pdbx_seq_one_letter_code
_entity_poly.pdbx_strand_id
1 'polypeptide(L)'
;FKVLDDESMQRTVESVEQYGVLSPLIARPRPEGGYEFISGHRRQHAAQLAGLDTLPVIVRQMDDDAAVLLMVDSNLQRENILPSERAFAYKMKLEAIERTVGRPKNVGQVVPDYFGKRSTEIVAEGTGESYKQVQRFIRLTNLIPELLDMVDEKKIAFNPAVELSYLDE
;
A
#
# COMPACT_ATOMS: atom_id res chain seq x y z
N PHE A 1 3.80 -2.82 4.99
CA PHE A 1 2.77 -3.88 5.00
C PHE A 1 3.41 -5.21 5.33
N LYS A 2 3.01 -5.85 6.45
CA LYS A 2 3.54 -7.14 6.87
C LYS A 2 2.74 -8.28 6.25
N VAL A 3 3.42 -9.33 5.84
CA VAL A 3 2.81 -10.62 5.52
C VAL A 3 2.78 -11.41 6.83
N LEU A 4 1.57 -11.80 7.26
CA LEU A 4 1.36 -12.53 8.50
C LEU A 4 1.05 -14.00 8.18
N ASP A 5 1.63 -14.92 8.96
CA ASP A 5 1.34 -16.36 8.89
C ASP A 5 0.15 -16.69 9.81
N ASP A 6 -1.00 -16.15 9.42
CA ASP A 6 -2.28 -16.34 10.10
C ASP A 6 -3.14 -17.42 9.41
N GLU A 7 -4.32 -17.70 9.98
CA GLU A 7 -5.29 -18.66 9.39
C GLU A 7 -5.68 -18.27 7.95
N SER A 8 -5.74 -16.98 7.64
CA SER A 8 -5.99 -16.48 6.28
C SER A 8 -4.84 -16.82 5.33
N MET A 9 -3.59 -16.85 5.80
CA MET A 9 -2.44 -17.30 5.01
C MET A 9 -2.52 -18.81 4.75
N GLN A 10 -2.88 -19.61 5.76
CA GLN A 10 -3.03 -21.06 5.59
C GLN A 10 -4.06 -21.41 4.50
N ARG A 11 -5.22 -20.75 4.51
CA ARG A 11 -6.23 -20.89 3.43
C ARG A 11 -5.69 -20.48 2.06
N THR A 12 -4.82 -19.45 2.02
CA THR A 12 -4.18 -19.04 0.77
C THR A 12 -3.20 -20.11 0.28
N VAL A 13 -2.42 -20.74 1.18
CA VAL A 13 -1.50 -21.84 0.87
C VAL A 13 -2.28 -23.04 0.32
N GLU A 14 -3.34 -23.48 1.00
CA GLU A 14 -4.19 -24.60 0.53
C GLU A 14 -4.76 -24.33 -0.87
N SER A 15 -5.23 -23.10 -1.12
CA SER A 15 -5.72 -22.70 -2.45
C SER A 15 -4.61 -22.74 -3.50
N VAL A 16 -3.40 -22.30 -3.14
CA VAL A 16 -2.25 -22.31 -4.04
C VAL A 16 -1.75 -23.73 -4.31
N GLU A 17 -1.78 -24.62 -3.33
CA GLU A 17 -1.47 -26.05 -3.50
C GLU A 17 -2.45 -26.72 -4.46
N GLN A 18 -3.74 -26.40 -4.34
CA GLN A 18 -4.78 -27.05 -5.15
C GLN A 18 -4.88 -26.48 -6.57
N TYR A 19 -4.77 -25.16 -6.74
CA TYR A 19 -5.08 -24.46 -7.99
C TYR A 19 -3.90 -23.70 -8.59
N GLY A 20 -2.75 -23.64 -7.91
CA GLY A 20 -1.67 -22.74 -8.26
C GLY A 20 -2.00 -21.28 -7.97
N VAL A 21 -1.15 -20.37 -8.42
CA VAL A 21 -1.36 -18.94 -8.30
C VAL A 21 -2.25 -18.46 -9.46
N LEU A 22 -3.56 -18.34 -9.23
CA LEU A 22 -4.54 -17.96 -10.24
C LEU A 22 -4.42 -16.52 -10.74
N SER A 23 -4.03 -15.59 -9.86
CA SER A 23 -3.82 -14.19 -10.21
C SER A 23 -2.34 -13.87 -10.23
N PRO A 24 -1.75 -13.42 -11.36
CA PRO A 24 -0.32 -13.14 -11.45
C PRO A 24 0.12 -12.03 -10.49
N LEU A 25 1.37 -12.11 -10.05
CA LEU A 25 2.04 -11.05 -9.32
C LEU A 25 2.40 -9.91 -10.29
N ILE A 26 2.69 -8.72 -9.74
CA ILE A 26 3.21 -7.61 -10.54
C ILE A 26 4.62 -7.31 -10.09
N ALA A 27 5.54 -7.23 -11.05
CA ALA A 27 6.94 -6.89 -10.83
C ALA A 27 7.42 -5.84 -11.84
N ARG A 28 8.53 -5.17 -11.50
CA ARG A 28 9.28 -4.32 -12.43
C ARG A 28 10.73 -4.77 -12.52
N PRO A 29 11.42 -4.52 -13.64
CA PRO A 29 12.86 -4.75 -13.72
C PRO A 29 13.61 -3.74 -12.84
N ARG A 30 14.73 -4.19 -12.24
CA ARG A 30 15.67 -3.33 -11.50
C ARG A 30 16.79 -2.84 -12.43
N PRO A 31 17.31 -1.62 -12.21
CA PRO A 31 18.44 -1.11 -12.98
C PRO A 31 19.70 -1.98 -12.90
N GLU A 32 19.93 -2.58 -11.72
CA GLU A 32 21.05 -3.47 -11.42
C GLU A 32 20.83 -4.92 -11.89
N GLY A 33 19.71 -5.21 -12.51
CA GLY A 33 19.29 -6.54 -12.94
C GLY A 33 18.34 -7.23 -11.98
N GLY A 34 17.60 -8.21 -12.51
CA GLY A 34 16.54 -8.91 -11.77
C GLY A 34 15.23 -8.12 -11.70
N TYR A 35 14.34 -8.54 -10.81
CA TYR A 35 13.00 -7.98 -10.69
C TYR A 35 12.66 -7.65 -9.23
N GLU A 36 11.81 -6.64 -9.06
CA GLU A 36 11.23 -6.24 -7.79
C GLU A 36 9.72 -6.47 -7.84
N PHE A 37 9.19 -7.23 -6.88
CA PHE A 37 7.74 -7.40 -6.75
C PHE A 37 7.09 -6.14 -6.18
N ILE A 38 6.08 -5.65 -6.88
CA ILE A 38 5.31 -4.48 -6.48
C ILE A 38 4.00 -4.88 -5.81
N SER A 39 3.38 -5.97 -6.28
CA SER A 39 2.12 -6.48 -5.72
C SER A 39 2.07 -8.01 -5.76
N GLY A 40 1.43 -8.58 -4.74
CA GLY A 40 1.22 -10.03 -4.63
C GLY A 40 2.11 -10.73 -3.61
N HIS A 41 2.74 -10.02 -2.67
CA HIS A 41 3.65 -10.59 -1.65
C HIS A 41 3.01 -11.74 -0.85
N ARG A 42 1.72 -11.67 -0.50
CA ARG A 42 1.01 -12.78 0.17
C ARG A 42 0.95 -14.03 -0.70
N ARG A 43 0.67 -13.88 -2.00
CA ARG A 43 0.63 -15.00 -2.96
C ARG A 43 2.03 -15.56 -3.21
N GLN A 44 3.05 -14.69 -3.25
CA GLN A 44 4.44 -15.12 -3.31
C GLN A 44 4.82 -15.98 -2.11
N HIS A 45 4.51 -15.49 -0.90
CA HIS A 45 4.79 -16.21 0.34
C HIS A 45 4.04 -17.54 0.42
N ALA A 46 2.74 -17.54 0.10
CA ALA A 46 1.94 -18.76 0.05
C ALA A 46 2.49 -19.79 -0.95
N ALA A 47 2.94 -19.35 -2.12
CA ALA A 47 3.53 -20.24 -3.11
C ALA A 47 4.88 -20.83 -2.67
N GLN A 48 5.69 -20.07 -1.94
CA GLN A 48 6.91 -20.59 -1.32
C GLN A 48 6.59 -21.66 -0.27
N LEU A 49 5.59 -21.43 0.58
CA LEU A 49 5.13 -22.42 1.57
C LEU A 49 4.55 -23.69 0.89
N ALA A 50 3.85 -23.50 -0.24
CA ALA A 50 3.33 -24.60 -1.07
C ALA A 50 4.40 -25.31 -1.93
N GLY A 51 5.66 -24.88 -1.87
CA GLY A 51 6.78 -25.51 -2.60
C GLY A 51 6.75 -25.29 -4.11
N LEU A 52 6.14 -24.21 -4.61
CA LEU A 52 6.13 -23.89 -6.04
C LEU A 52 7.44 -23.23 -6.47
N ASP A 53 8.12 -23.81 -7.48
CA ASP A 53 9.36 -23.29 -8.05
C ASP A 53 9.16 -22.08 -8.96
N THR A 54 7.96 -21.90 -9.51
CA THR A 54 7.66 -20.85 -10.48
C THR A 54 6.32 -20.17 -10.18
N LEU A 55 6.22 -18.88 -10.54
CA LEU A 55 5.04 -18.06 -10.32
C LEU A 55 4.68 -17.27 -11.58
N PRO A 56 3.38 -17.10 -11.88
CA PRO A 56 2.97 -16.19 -12.93
C PRO A 56 3.21 -14.75 -12.51
N VAL A 57 3.96 -13.98 -13.33
CA VAL A 57 4.32 -12.59 -13.04
C VAL A 57 4.08 -11.74 -14.28
N ILE A 58 3.39 -10.60 -14.09
CA ILE A 58 3.29 -9.54 -15.10
C ILE A 58 4.41 -8.54 -14.84
N VAL A 59 5.36 -8.44 -15.78
CA VAL A 59 6.42 -7.46 -15.70
C VAL A 59 5.97 -6.15 -16.36
N ARG A 60 6.05 -5.05 -15.62
CA ARG A 60 5.73 -3.70 -16.10
C ARG A 60 6.90 -2.75 -15.90
N GLN A 61 7.18 -1.94 -16.92
CA GLN A 61 8.10 -0.81 -16.78
C GLN A 61 7.40 0.32 -16.01
N MET A 62 7.97 0.73 -14.88
CA MET A 62 7.47 1.84 -14.08
C MET A 62 8.58 2.46 -13.25
N ASP A 63 8.49 3.76 -13.01
CA ASP A 63 9.37 4.47 -12.09
C ASP A 63 9.01 4.20 -10.62
N ASP A 64 9.78 4.78 -9.69
CA ASP A 64 9.60 4.54 -8.26
C ASP A 64 8.26 5.08 -7.75
N ASP A 65 7.82 6.25 -8.22
CA ASP A 65 6.56 6.84 -7.78
C ASP A 65 5.36 6.02 -8.28
N ALA A 66 5.38 5.55 -9.53
CA ALA A 66 4.35 4.67 -10.07
C ALA A 66 4.33 3.31 -9.35
N ALA A 67 5.50 2.76 -8.97
CA ALA A 67 5.60 1.54 -8.21
C ALA A 67 5.00 1.71 -6.80
N VAL A 68 5.29 2.81 -6.11
CA VAL A 68 4.72 3.15 -4.80
C VAL A 68 3.20 3.28 -4.89
N LEU A 69 2.69 4.02 -5.88
CA LEU A 69 1.24 4.19 -6.08
C LEU A 69 0.55 2.85 -6.28
N LEU A 70 1.06 1.99 -7.16
CA LEU A 70 0.49 0.67 -7.41
C LEU A 70 0.53 -0.23 -6.17
N MET A 71 1.65 -0.24 -5.45
CA MET A 71 1.82 -0.99 -4.20
C MET A 71 0.79 -0.54 -3.15
N VAL A 72 0.68 0.77 -2.93
CA VAL A 72 -0.24 1.34 -1.94
C VAL A 72 -1.69 1.03 -2.31
N ASP A 73 -2.09 1.25 -3.57
CA ASP A 73 -3.47 1.01 -4.00
C ASP A 73 -3.86 -0.47 -3.85
N SER A 74 -2.95 -1.40 -4.19
CA SER A 74 -3.21 -2.83 -4.02
C SER A 74 -3.34 -3.26 -2.54
N ASN A 75 -2.69 -2.55 -1.62
CA ASN A 75 -2.81 -2.83 -0.18
C ASN A 75 -4.03 -2.16 0.45
N LEU A 76 -4.40 -0.94 0.01
CA LEU A 76 -5.60 -0.24 0.49
C LEU A 76 -6.92 -0.96 0.14
N GLN A 77 -6.90 -1.86 -0.85
CA GLN A 77 -8.05 -2.68 -1.23
C GLN A 77 -8.26 -3.90 -0.30
N ARG A 78 -7.38 -4.13 0.68
CA ARG A 78 -7.53 -5.24 1.62
C ARG A 78 -8.66 -4.94 2.61
N GLU A 79 -9.47 -5.97 2.93
CA GLU A 79 -10.59 -5.84 3.87
C GLU A 79 -10.16 -5.44 5.28
N ASN A 80 -9.04 -6.00 5.75
CA ASN A 80 -8.51 -5.76 7.09
C ASN A 80 -7.14 -5.07 7.00
N ILE A 81 -7.15 -3.75 7.05
CA ILE A 81 -5.94 -2.92 7.12
C ILE A 81 -5.93 -2.19 8.47
N LEU A 82 -4.81 -2.25 9.17
CA LEU A 82 -4.65 -1.56 10.45
C LEU A 82 -4.68 -0.03 10.26
N PRO A 83 -5.16 0.74 11.26
CA PRO A 83 -5.14 2.19 11.23
C PRO A 83 -3.75 2.77 10.92
N SER A 84 -2.70 2.22 11.53
CA SER A 84 -1.30 2.61 11.26
C SER A 84 -0.90 2.33 9.82
N GLU A 85 -1.18 1.12 9.30
CA GLU A 85 -0.86 0.76 7.91
C GLU A 85 -1.58 1.69 6.92
N ARG A 86 -2.85 2.02 7.20
CA ARG A 86 -3.63 2.96 6.37
C ARG A 86 -3.05 4.36 6.43
N ALA A 87 -2.62 4.83 7.60
CA ALA A 87 -1.99 6.13 7.79
C ALA A 87 -0.70 6.27 6.97
N PHE A 88 0.20 5.31 7.08
CA PHE A 88 1.45 5.29 6.31
C PHE A 88 1.20 5.09 4.81
N ALA A 89 0.20 4.29 4.42
CA ALA A 89 -0.19 4.11 3.03
C ALA A 89 -0.63 5.43 2.39
N TYR A 90 -1.50 6.19 3.07
CA TYR A 90 -1.93 7.50 2.58
C TYR A 90 -0.79 8.51 2.53
N LYS A 91 0.11 8.51 3.52
CA LYS A 91 1.29 9.36 3.51
C LYS A 91 2.21 9.06 2.33
N MET A 92 2.54 7.79 2.09
CA MET A 92 3.37 7.36 0.97
C MET A 92 2.72 7.74 -0.38
N LYS A 93 1.40 7.55 -0.51
CA LYS A 93 0.65 7.91 -1.72
C LYS A 93 0.69 9.42 -1.95
N LEU A 94 0.46 10.22 -0.90
CA LEU A 94 0.53 11.67 -0.97
C LEU A 94 1.90 12.16 -1.44
N GLU A 95 2.97 11.67 -0.83
CA GLU A 95 4.35 12.04 -1.18
C GLU A 95 4.71 11.64 -2.62
N ALA A 96 4.27 10.46 -3.09
CA ALA A 96 4.47 10.03 -4.47
C ALA A 96 3.73 10.94 -5.47
N ILE A 97 2.48 11.31 -5.17
CA ILE A 97 1.68 12.23 -5.99
C ILE A 97 2.35 13.61 -6.05
N GLU A 98 2.79 14.15 -4.92
CA GLU A 98 3.44 15.47 -4.86
C GLU A 98 4.74 15.51 -5.69
N ARG A 99 5.54 14.43 -5.66
CA ARG A 99 6.73 14.32 -6.51
C ARG A 99 6.37 14.23 -8.00
N THR A 100 5.26 13.57 -8.33
CA THR A 100 4.82 13.38 -9.72
C THR A 100 4.21 14.64 -10.33
N VAL A 101 3.42 15.40 -9.55
CA VAL A 101 2.77 16.65 -10.02
C VAL A 101 3.79 17.72 -10.39
N GLY A 102 4.97 17.74 -9.77
CA GLY A 102 6.05 18.69 -10.05
C GLY A 102 6.95 18.33 -11.24
N ARG A 103 6.79 17.15 -11.87
CA ARG A 103 7.66 16.70 -12.97
C ARG A 103 7.11 17.02 -14.37
N PRO A 104 7.96 17.40 -15.34
CA PRO A 104 7.56 17.45 -16.76
C PRO A 104 7.06 16.07 -17.21
N LYS A 105 5.92 16.02 -17.88
CA LYS A 105 5.36 14.77 -18.42
C LYS A 105 6.29 14.20 -19.49
N ASN A 106 6.92 13.06 -19.24
CA ASN A 106 7.59 12.30 -20.29
C ASN A 106 6.54 11.62 -21.17
N VAL A 107 6.69 11.78 -22.48
CA VAL A 107 5.81 11.19 -23.51
C VAL A 107 5.85 9.66 -23.34
N GLY A 108 4.73 9.05 -22.94
CA GLY A 108 4.57 7.59 -22.81
C GLY A 108 4.16 7.06 -21.43
N GLN A 109 4.20 7.87 -20.38
CA GLN A 109 3.65 7.46 -19.08
C GLN A 109 2.17 7.86 -18.96
N VAL A 110 1.32 6.88 -18.67
CA VAL A 110 -0.08 7.13 -18.32
C VAL A 110 -0.10 7.64 -16.87
N VAL A 111 0.12 8.92 -16.71
CA VAL A 111 -0.08 9.60 -15.41
C VAL A 111 -1.52 10.09 -15.42
N PRO A 112 -2.33 9.74 -14.38
CA PRO A 112 -3.67 10.30 -14.25
C PRO A 112 -3.64 11.83 -14.31
N ASP A 113 -4.65 12.44 -14.91
CA ASP A 113 -4.74 13.90 -15.00
C ASP A 113 -5.19 14.48 -13.67
N TYR A 114 -4.23 15.02 -12.92
CA TYR A 114 -4.45 15.62 -11.59
C TYR A 114 -4.68 17.14 -11.66
N PHE A 115 -4.97 17.69 -12.83
CA PHE A 115 -5.06 19.12 -13.05
C PHE A 115 -6.14 19.76 -12.15
N GLY A 116 -5.75 20.72 -11.32
CA GLY A 116 -6.64 21.52 -10.48
C GLY A 116 -7.12 20.89 -9.18
N LYS A 117 -6.72 19.64 -8.86
CA LYS A 117 -7.08 18.97 -7.60
C LYS A 117 -5.96 19.09 -6.57
N ARG A 118 -6.33 19.14 -5.28
CA ARG A 118 -5.36 19.03 -4.20
C ARG A 118 -4.84 17.60 -4.10
N SER A 119 -3.56 17.42 -3.78
CA SER A 119 -2.95 16.08 -3.67
C SER A 119 -3.71 15.16 -2.69
N THR A 120 -4.26 15.70 -1.60
CA THR A 120 -5.09 14.94 -0.64
C THR A 120 -6.45 14.51 -1.20
N GLU A 121 -7.04 15.28 -2.13
CA GLU A 121 -8.27 14.90 -2.85
C GLU A 121 -7.99 13.73 -3.80
N ILE A 122 -6.83 13.76 -4.46
CA ILE A 122 -6.37 12.69 -5.35
C ILE A 122 -6.15 11.39 -4.55
N VAL A 123 -5.54 11.48 -3.36
CA VAL A 123 -5.38 10.32 -2.47
C VAL A 123 -6.73 9.73 -2.08
N ALA A 124 -7.73 10.57 -1.81
CA ALA A 124 -9.08 10.15 -1.42
C ALA A 124 -9.85 9.47 -2.58
N GLU A 125 -9.55 9.85 -3.83
CA GLU A 125 -10.16 9.23 -5.00
C GLU A 125 -9.86 7.71 -5.04
N GLY A 126 -10.89 6.91 -5.20
CA GLY A 126 -10.77 5.44 -5.24
C GLY A 126 -10.69 4.75 -3.88
N THR A 127 -10.64 5.49 -2.76
CA THR A 127 -10.64 4.89 -1.41
C THR A 127 -12.01 4.91 -0.73
N GLY A 128 -12.98 5.67 -1.26
CA GLY A 128 -14.28 5.90 -0.62
C GLY A 128 -14.23 6.82 0.61
N GLU A 129 -13.08 7.38 0.92
CA GLU A 129 -12.86 8.27 2.05
C GLU A 129 -12.95 9.74 1.62
N SER A 130 -13.31 10.63 2.56
CA SER A 130 -13.18 12.07 2.30
C SER A 130 -11.72 12.53 2.44
N TYR A 131 -11.35 13.62 1.76
CA TYR A 131 -10.00 14.19 1.90
C TYR A 131 -9.68 14.57 3.36
N LYS A 132 -10.68 14.99 4.15
CA LYS A 132 -10.51 15.27 5.58
C LYS A 132 -10.17 14.02 6.37
N GLN A 133 -10.79 12.88 6.03
CA GLN A 133 -10.49 11.61 6.69
C GLN A 133 -9.09 11.13 6.32
N VAL A 134 -8.68 11.27 5.06
CA VAL A 134 -7.30 10.98 4.62
C VAL A 134 -6.29 11.80 5.42
N GLN A 135 -6.52 13.13 5.58
CA GLN A 135 -5.65 13.99 6.37
C GLN A 135 -5.55 13.54 7.84
N ARG A 136 -6.66 13.12 8.43
CA ARG A 136 -6.69 12.61 9.81
C ARG A 136 -5.92 11.30 9.96
N PHE A 137 -6.02 10.37 8.98
CA PHE A 137 -5.19 9.18 8.96
C PHE A 137 -3.70 9.53 8.86
N ILE A 138 -3.33 10.40 7.91
CA ILE A 138 -1.93 10.83 7.76
C ILE A 138 -1.40 11.44 9.07
N ARG A 139 -2.24 12.18 9.79
CA ARG A 139 -1.87 12.77 11.07
C ARG A 139 -1.44 11.74 12.11
N LEU A 140 -2.00 10.52 12.10
CA LEU A 140 -1.57 9.44 13.01
C LEU A 140 -0.09 9.07 12.86
N THR A 141 0.53 9.33 11.71
CA THR A 141 1.97 9.05 11.51
C THR A 141 2.89 9.92 12.37
N ASN A 142 2.35 10.94 13.06
CA ASN A 142 3.09 11.78 13.99
C ASN A 142 3.07 11.24 15.43
N LEU A 143 2.28 10.18 15.70
CA LEU A 143 2.29 9.52 17.00
C LEU A 143 3.58 8.71 17.17
N ILE A 144 4.05 8.64 18.41
CA ILE A 144 5.11 7.69 18.78
C ILE A 144 4.64 6.24 18.55
N PRO A 145 5.57 5.30 18.27
CA PRO A 145 5.21 3.92 17.92
C PRO A 145 4.28 3.25 18.94
N GLU A 146 4.51 3.47 20.24
CA GLU A 146 3.74 2.88 21.32
C GLU A 146 2.27 3.31 21.31
N LEU A 147 2.00 4.58 21.03
CA LEU A 147 0.62 5.08 20.89
C LEU A 147 -0.04 4.56 19.63
N LEU A 148 0.72 4.45 18.56
CA LEU A 148 0.22 3.94 17.29
C LEU A 148 -0.16 2.45 17.41
N ASP A 149 0.66 1.64 18.10
CA ASP A 149 0.34 0.25 18.43
C ASP A 149 -0.95 0.14 19.26
N MET A 150 -1.15 1.05 20.23
CA MET A 150 -2.39 1.09 21.03
C MET A 150 -3.63 1.43 20.19
N VAL A 151 -3.47 2.21 19.11
CA VAL A 151 -4.56 2.47 18.16
C VAL A 151 -4.89 1.21 17.36
N ASP A 152 -3.89 0.49 16.88
CA ASP A 152 -4.05 -0.74 16.13
C ASP A 152 -4.69 -1.85 16.98
N GLU A 153 -4.35 -1.93 18.26
CA GLU A 153 -4.95 -2.83 19.24
C GLU A 153 -6.33 -2.38 19.75
N LYS A 154 -6.87 -1.26 19.23
CA LYS A 154 -8.15 -0.65 19.63
C LYS A 154 -8.21 -0.21 21.10
N LYS A 155 -7.06 -0.04 21.77
CA LYS A 155 -6.97 0.52 23.14
C LYS A 155 -7.21 2.03 23.14
N ILE A 156 -6.81 2.71 22.06
CA ILE A 156 -7.11 4.13 21.82
C ILE A 156 -7.99 4.21 20.57
N ALA A 157 -9.12 4.89 20.69
CA ALA A 157 -10.01 5.12 19.55
C ALA A 157 -9.41 6.13 18.56
N PHE A 158 -9.79 6.05 17.29
CA PHE A 158 -9.25 6.87 16.20
C PHE A 158 -9.29 8.39 16.49
N ASN A 159 -10.44 8.91 16.97
CA ASN A 159 -10.58 10.35 17.20
C ASN A 159 -9.64 10.87 18.29
N PRO A 160 -9.59 10.27 19.51
CA PRO A 160 -8.58 10.64 20.50
C PRO A 160 -7.15 10.52 20.00
N ALA A 161 -6.83 9.50 19.21
CA ALA A 161 -5.49 9.34 18.65
C ALA A 161 -5.10 10.50 17.71
N VAL A 162 -6.05 10.97 16.90
CA VAL A 162 -5.83 12.16 16.05
C VAL A 162 -5.57 13.40 16.91
N GLU A 163 -6.33 13.60 17.99
CA GLU A 163 -6.10 14.73 18.92
C GLU A 163 -4.73 14.63 19.59
N LEU A 164 -4.32 13.45 20.06
CA LEU A 164 -2.99 13.22 20.63
C LEU A 164 -1.87 13.55 19.65
N SER A 165 -2.07 13.33 18.34
CA SER A 165 -1.07 13.63 17.32
C SER A 165 -0.79 15.13 17.09
N TYR A 166 -1.53 16.02 17.75
CA TYR A 166 -1.26 17.47 17.76
C TYR A 166 -0.41 17.93 18.94
N LEU A 167 -0.17 17.06 19.91
CA LEU A 167 0.71 17.35 21.02
C LEU A 167 2.16 17.21 20.55
N ASP A 168 2.99 18.16 20.89
CA ASP A 168 4.45 18.04 20.72
C ASP A 168 5.01 17.13 21.82
N GLU A 169 6.13 16.45 21.55
CA GLU A 169 6.83 15.60 22.52
C GLU A 169 7.36 16.40 23.72
#